data_0c49589c15b49718f34e9883a965a98f
#
_entry.id   0c49589c15b49718f34e9883a965a98f
#
_cell.length_a   1.000
_cell.length_b   1.000
_cell.length_c   1.000
_cell.angle_alpha   90.00
_cell.angle_beta   90.00
_cell.angle_gamma   90.00
#
_symmetry.space_group_name_H-M   'P 1'
#
loop_
_entity.id
_entity.type
_entity.pdbx_description
1 polymer ?
#
loop_
_entity_poly.entity_id
_entity_poly.type
_entity_poly.pdbx_seq_one_letter_code
_entity_poly.pdbx_strand_id
1 'polypeptide(L)'
;RFDRLEDTLRLLPIMWGPGAKSFEGKTLRVEEAVCYPRPIQERIPIILGGMGEMRTLRLVAQYADACNLFGDAEIVKGKVEVLQRHCAGFDRDFSEITVTHLGPALVGRDRDDVDRLVEARRPPRASPTAFAKRVNAASLPEQITRFRSLAEVGVARAFVPVPGLSNPDDLDIYADLIAAFG
;
A
#
# COMPACT_ATOMS: atom_id res chain seq x y z
N ARG A 1 7.45 0.57 -20.21
CA ARG A 1 7.32 0.01 -18.83
C ARG A 1 5.85 -0.09 -18.38
N PHE A 2 5.04 0.94 -18.59
CA PHE A 2 3.60 0.90 -18.27
C PHE A 2 2.81 -0.03 -19.19
N ASP A 3 3.10 -0.07 -20.48
CA ASP A 3 2.45 -1.01 -21.41
C ASP A 3 2.71 -2.46 -21.00
N ARG A 4 3.93 -2.75 -20.51
CA ARG A 4 4.24 -4.09 -19.97
C ARG A 4 3.47 -4.39 -18.70
N LEU A 5 3.31 -3.41 -17.81
CA LEU A 5 2.48 -3.58 -16.60
C LEU A 5 1.02 -3.86 -16.98
N GLU A 6 0.47 -3.11 -17.93
CA GLU A 6 -0.91 -3.31 -18.41
C GLU A 6 -1.07 -4.71 -19.03
N ASP A 7 -0.14 -5.13 -19.90
CA ASP A 7 -0.15 -6.49 -20.45
C ASP A 7 -0.09 -7.56 -19.36
N THR A 8 0.76 -7.35 -18.33
CA THR A 8 0.85 -8.27 -17.18
C THR A 8 -0.49 -8.37 -16.43
N LEU A 9 -1.13 -7.24 -16.15
CA LEU A 9 -2.42 -7.21 -15.45
C LEU A 9 -3.54 -7.93 -16.22
N ARG A 10 -3.51 -7.86 -17.55
CA ARG A 10 -4.43 -8.58 -18.43
C ARG A 10 -4.10 -10.07 -18.55
N LEU A 11 -2.82 -10.42 -18.49
CA LEU A 11 -2.34 -11.80 -18.58
C LEU A 11 -2.62 -12.62 -17.32
N LEU A 12 -2.45 -12.03 -16.12
CA LEU A 12 -2.57 -12.74 -14.84
C LEU A 12 -3.88 -13.50 -14.67
N PRO A 13 -5.08 -12.92 -14.91
CA PRO A 13 -6.34 -13.66 -14.82
C PRO A 13 -6.43 -14.83 -15.81
N ILE A 14 -5.80 -14.69 -16.98
CA ILE A 14 -5.75 -15.76 -17.99
C ILE A 14 -4.90 -16.93 -17.48
N MET A 15 -3.72 -16.64 -16.92
CA MET A 15 -2.82 -17.65 -16.34
C MET A 15 -3.44 -18.39 -15.16
N TRP A 16 -4.20 -17.69 -14.33
CA TRP A 16 -4.87 -18.27 -13.15
C TRP A 16 -6.14 -19.04 -13.50
N GLY A 17 -6.74 -18.75 -14.64
CA GLY A 17 -7.97 -19.39 -15.11
C GLY A 17 -7.76 -20.80 -15.67
N PRO A 18 -8.85 -21.50 -16.05
CA PRO A 18 -8.80 -22.84 -16.57
C PRO A 18 -8.22 -22.92 -17.99
N GLY A 19 -7.58 -24.05 -18.29
CA GLY A 19 -7.04 -24.35 -19.61
C GLY A 19 -5.69 -23.66 -19.86
N ALA A 20 -5.22 -23.76 -21.09
CA ALA A 20 -4.08 -23.05 -21.64
C ALA A 20 -4.62 -22.13 -22.74
N LYS A 21 -4.50 -20.80 -22.52
CA LYS A 21 -4.99 -19.80 -23.47
C LYS A 21 -3.84 -18.94 -23.96
N SER A 22 -3.88 -18.54 -25.22
CA SER A 22 -2.93 -17.58 -25.73
C SER A 22 -3.28 -16.16 -25.25
N PHE A 23 -2.25 -15.35 -25.12
CA PHE A 23 -2.35 -13.92 -24.85
C PHE A 23 -1.46 -13.13 -25.81
N GLU A 24 -2.00 -12.08 -26.39
CA GLU A 24 -1.27 -11.13 -27.21
C GLU A 24 -1.56 -9.71 -26.70
N GLY A 25 -0.52 -9.07 -26.18
CA GLY A 25 -0.51 -7.69 -25.71
C GLY A 25 0.39 -6.82 -26.57
N LYS A 26 0.64 -5.60 -26.12
CA LYS A 26 1.54 -4.66 -26.78
C LYS A 26 3.02 -5.06 -26.66
N THR A 27 3.38 -5.69 -25.54
CA THR A 27 4.78 -5.97 -25.15
C THR A 27 4.99 -7.42 -24.73
N LEU A 28 3.92 -8.17 -24.48
CA LEU A 28 3.96 -9.58 -24.06
C LEU A 28 3.14 -10.43 -25.04
N ARG A 29 3.70 -11.56 -25.41
CA ARG A 29 3.02 -12.61 -26.17
C ARG A 29 3.29 -13.95 -25.48
N VAL A 30 2.24 -14.70 -25.21
CA VAL A 30 2.31 -16.02 -24.58
C VAL A 30 1.39 -16.96 -25.37
N GLU A 31 1.91 -18.08 -25.86
CA GLU A 31 1.13 -19.03 -26.67
C GLU A 31 0.22 -19.89 -25.80
N GLU A 32 0.74 -20.32 -24.63
CA GLU A 32 0.02 -21.12 -23.65
C GLU A 32 0.21 -20.53 -22.24
N ALA A 33 -0.68 -19.63 -21.84
CA ALA A 33 -0.62 -19.01 -20.52
C ALA A 33 -1.19 -19.98 -19.46
N VAL A 34 -0.30 -20.56 -18.69
CA VAL A 34 -0.63 -21.52 -17.63
C VAL A 34 0.10 -21.19 -16.34
N CYS A 35 -0.52 -21.56 -15.21
CA CYS A 35 0.07 -21.46 -13.87
C CYS A 35 -0.19 -22.76 -13.13
N TYR A 36 0.85 -23.44 -12.65
CA TYR A 36 0.76 -24.62 -11.82
C TYR A 36 1.65 -24.49 -10.56
N PRO A 37 1.15 -24.86 -9.35
CA PRO A 37 -0.24 -25.29 -9.11
C PRO A 37 -1.22 -24.14 -9.40
N ARG A 38 -2.46 -24.48 -9.75
CA ARG A 38 -3.50 -23.48 -9.95
C ARG A 38 -3.89 -22.85 -8.62
N PRO A 39 -4.28 -21.56 -8.61
CA PRO A 39 -4.83 -20.93 -7.44
C PRO A 39 -6.04 -21.72 -6.89
N ILE A 40 -6.15 -21.76 -5.57
CA ILE A 40 -7.32 -22.32 -4.88
C ILE A 40 -8.47 -21.31 -4.93
N GLN A 41 -8.13 -20.02 -4.84
CA GLN A 41 -9.10 -18.94 -4.97
C GLN A 41 -9.63 -18.87 -6.40
N GLU A 42 -10.90 -18.58 -6.54
CA GLU A 42 -11.52 -18.30 -7.82
C GLU A 42 -10.91 -17.08 -8.49
N ARG A 43 -10.52 -16.06 -7.68
CA ARG A 43 -9.81 -14.88 -8.10
C ARG A 43 -8.74 -14.50 -7.08
N ILE A 44 -7.52 -14.22 -7.55
CA ILE A 44 -6.45 -13.65 -6.71
C ILE A 44 -6.57 -12.12 -6.74
N PRO A 45 -6.74 -11.44 -5.58
CA PRO A 45 -6.79 -9.99 -5.54
C PRO A 45 -5.46 -9.36 -5.98
N ILE A 46 -5.55 -8.32 -6.80
CA ILE A 46 -4.41 -7.56 -7.30
C ILE A 46 -4.31 -6.24 -6.57
N ILE A 47 -3.16 -5.99 -5.95
CA ILE A 47 -2.83 -4.70 -5.34
C ILE A 47 -1.84 -3.98 -6.25
N LEU A 48 -2.16 -2.77 -6.67
CA LEU A 48 -1.23 -1.88 -7.37
C LEU A 48 -0.77 -0.75 -6.47
N GLY A 49 0.56 -0.59 -6.36
CA GLY A 49 1.19 0.51 -5.63
C GLY A 49 1.68 1.63 -6.54
N GLY A 50 1.51 2.85 -6.11
CA GLY A 50 2.09 4.03 -6.75
C GLY A 50 1.19 5.25 -6.77
N MET A 51 1.80 6.41 -7.01
CA MET A 51 1.18 7.73 -6.88
C MET A 51 0.90 8.42 -8.23
N GLY A 52 1.21 7.76 -9.34
CA GLY A 52 1.11 8.35 -10.68
C GLY A 52 -0.34 8.49 -11.15
N GLU A 53 -0.81 9.74 -11.24
CA GLU A 53 -2.21 10.06 -11.52
C GLU A 53 -2.68 9.57 -12.89
N MET A 54 -1.89 9.86 -13.94
CA MET A 54 -2.29 9.61 -15.32
C MET A 54 -2.22 8.14 -15.74
N ARG A 55 -1.33 7.34 -15.14
CA ARG A 55 -1.11 5.96 -15.57
C ARG A 55 -1.35 4.96 -14.46
N THR A 56 -0.71 5.12 -13.28
CA THR A 56 -0.84 4.13 -12.21
C THR A 56 -2.27 4.05 -11.70
N LEU A 57 -2.87 5.21 -11.31
CA LEU A 57 -4.23 5.22 -10.78
C LEU A 57 -5.28 4.83 -11.85
N ARG A 58 -5.01 5.12 -13.13
CA ARG A 58 -5.83 4.63 -14.22
C ARG A 58 -5.80 3.09 -14.32
N LEU A 59 -4.62 2.46 -14.20
CA LEU A 59 -4.50 0.99 -14.20
C LEU A 59 -5.15 0.38 -12.94
N VAL A 60 -5.04 1.05 -11.79
CA VAL A 60 -5.79 0.64 -10.58
C VAL A 60 -7.29 0.58 -10.88
N ALA A 61 -7.85 1.67 -11.42
CA ALA A 61 -9.27 1.75 -11.74
C ALA A 61 -9.74 0.66 -12.72
N GLN A 62 -8.86 0.21 -13.63
CA GLN A 62 -9.22 -0.81 -14.62
C GLN A 62 -9.06 -2.25 -14.13
N TYR A 63 -8.02 -2.53 -13.32
CA TYR A 63 -7.56 -3.91 -13.15
C TYR A 63 -7.35 -4.33 -11.69
N ALA A 64 -7.19 -3.39 -10.74
CA ALA A 64 -6.81 -3.74 -9.38
C ALA A 64 -8.00 -3.85 -8.42
N ASP A 65 -7.83 -4.68 -7.40
CA ASP A 65 -8.77 -4.82 -6.27
C ASP A 65 -8.38 -3.90 -5.11
N ALA A 66 -7.13 -3.44 -5.09
CA ALA A 66 -6.67 -2.48 -4.10
C ALA A 66 -5.63 -1.52 -4.68
N CYS A 67 -5.62 -0.30 -4.14
CA CYS A 67 -4.65 0.75 -4.42
C CYS A 67 -3.75 0.94 -3.20
N ASN A 68 -2.43 0.85 -3.35
CA ASN A 68 -1.50 1.10 -2.26
C ASN A 68 -0.83 2.46 -2.42
N LEU A 69 -1.18 3.41 -1.54
CA LEU A 69 -0.73 4.80 -1.56
C LEU A 69 0.27 5.07 -0.44
N PHE A 70 0.94 6.21 -0.49
CA PHE A 70 1.84 6.71 0.56
C PHE A 70 1.76 8.24 0.65
N GLY A 71 2.25 8.78 1.75
CA GLY A 71 2.14 10.21 2.07
C GLY A 71 1.24 10.46 3.28
N ASP A 72 0.98 11.73 3.57
CA ASP A 72 0.03 12.16 4.58
C ASP A 72 -1.43 12.09 4.08
N ALA A 73 -2.37 12.37 4.96
CA ALA A 73 -3.80 12.27 4.64
C ALA A 73 -4.22 13.24 3.52
N GLU A 74 -3.62 14.41 3.41
CA GLU A 74 -3.93 15.40 2.36
C GLU A 74 -3.50 14.89 0.98
N ILE A 75 -2.27 14.35 0.90
CA ILE A 75 -1.75 13.74 -0.33
C ILE A 75 -2.62 12.53 -0.72
N VAL A 76 -2.94 11.67 0.23
CA VAL A 76 -3.77 10.48 -0.03
C VAL A 76 -5.17 10.88 -0.51
N LYS A 77 -5.80 11.87 0.12
CA LYS A 77 -7.09 12.42 -0.30
C LYS A 77 -7.09 12.83 -1.77
N GLY A 78 -6.10 13.62 -2.17
CA GLY A 78 -5.99 14.05 -3.58
C GLY A 78 -5.83 12.86 -4.54
N LYS A 79 -5.12 11.79 -4.15
CA LYS A 79 -4.98 10.58 -4.98
C LYS A 79 -6.27 9.76 -5.04
N VAL A 80 -7.02 9.68 -3.95
CA VAL A 80 -8.35 9.04 -3.91
C VAL A 80 -9.32 9.76 -4.85
N GLU A 81 -9.35 11.08 -4.84
CA GLU A 81 -10.19 11.86 -5.75
C GLU A 81 -9.85 11.62 -7.24
N VAL A 82 -8.55 11.50 -7.56
CA VAL A 82 -8.11 11.13 -8.92
C VAL A 82 -8.56 9.71 -9.28
N LEU A 83 -8.42 8.77 -8.36
CA LEU A 83 -8.84 7.38 -8.58
C LEU A 83 -10.34 7.28 -8.81
N GLN A 84 -11.16 7.99 -8.03
CA GLN A 84 -12.61 8.07 -8.21
C GLN A 84 -13.00 8.58 -9.61
N ARG A 85 -12.31 9.64 -10.10
CA ARG A 85 -12.53 10.13 -11.47
C ARG A 85 -12.19 9.09 -12.53
N HIS A 86 -11.12 8.30 -12.35
CA HIS A 86 -10.80 7.21 -13.26
C HIS A 86 -11.84 6.10 -13.21
N CYS A 87 -12.31 5.72 -12.02
CA CYS A 87 -13.38 4.73 -11.86
C CYS A 87 -14.66 5.16 -12.60
N ALA A 88 -15.09 6.41 -12.42
CA ALA A 88 -16.21 6.97 -13.16
C ALA A 88 -16.02 6.93 -14.68
N GLY A 89 -14.78 7.15 -15.16
CA GLY A 89 -14.46 7.04 -16.60
C GLY A 89 -14.48 5.61 -17.16
N PHE A 90 -14.49 4.59 -16.31
CA PHE A 90 -14.58 3.17 -16.67
C PHE A 90 -15.91 2.52 -16.27
N ASP A 91 -16.87 3.30 -15.79
CA ASP A 91 -18.15 2.81 -15.28
C ASP A 91 -17.97 1.73 -14.18
N ARG A 92 -16.96 1.94 -13.32
CA ARG A 92 -16.60 1.06 -12.21
C ARG A 92 -16.96 1.70 -10.87
N ASP A 93 -17.59 0.94 -9.99
CA ASP A 93 -17.84 1.41 -8.63
C ASP A 93 -16.50 1.50 -7.85
N PHE A 94 -16.20 2.70 -7.35
CA PHE A 94 -15.01 2.94 -6.53
C PHE A 94 -15.00 2.08 -5.25
N SER A 95 -16.16 1.73 -4.70
CA SER A 95 -16.27 0.90 -3.50
C SER A 95 -15.70 -0.52 -3.65
N GLU A 96 -15.50 -0.99 -4.89
CA GLU A 96 -14.83 -2.26 -5.19
C GLU A 96 -13.32 -2.21 -4.96
N ILE A 97 -12.74 -1.01 -4.78
CA ILE A 97 -11.29 -0.83 -4.65
C ILE A 97 -10.93 -0.50 -3.21
N THR A 98 -10.23 -1.40 -2.55
CA THR A 98 -9.70 -1.14 -1.21
C THR A 98 -8.53 -0.15 -1.28
N VAL A 99 -8.65 1.00 -0.64
CA VAL A 99 -7.53 1.92 -0.49
C VAL A 99 -6.65 1.47 0.67
N THR A 100 -5.37 1.25 0.40
CA THR A 100 -4.37 0.87 1.40
C THR A 100 -3.26 1.92 1.46
N HIS A 101 -2.56 1.99 2.58
CA HIS A 101 -1.45 2.90 2.79
C HIS A 101 -0.19 2.14 3.15
N LEU A 102 0.95 2.55 2.59
CA LEU A 102 2.28 2.07 2.98
C LEU A 102 3.07 3.23 3.58
N GLY A 103 3.48 3.08 4.82
CA GLY A 103 4.35 4.07 5.45
C GLY A 103 4.94 3.55 6.76
N PRO A 104 6.24 3.78 6.99
CA PRO A 104 6.85 3.39 8.26
C PRO A 104 6.21 4.17 9.42
N ALA A 105 6.24 3.57 10.60
CA ALA A 105 5.96 4.26 11.85
C ALA A 105 6.95 3.78 12.91
N LEU A 106 7.66 4.72 13.51
CA LEU A 106 8.42 4.49 14.73
C LEU A 106 7.58 5.03 15.89
N VAL A 107 7.10 4.13 16.73
CA VAL A 107 6.14 4.46 17.80
C VAL A 107 6.86 4.42 19.14
N GLY A 108 6.79 5.52 19.88
CA GLY A 108 7.21 5.58 21.30
C GLY A 108 5.99 5.77 22.21
N ARG A 109 6.14 5.46 23.49
CA ARG A 109 5.09 5.67 24.49
C ARG A 109 4.79 7.15 24.71
N ASP A 110 5.86 7.93 24.75
CA ASP A 110 5.87 9.38 24.93
C ASP A 110 6.99 10.01 24.08
N ARG A 111 7.20 11.32 24.23
CA ARG A 111 8.21 12.06 23.47
C ARG A 111 9.63 11.63 23.79
N ASP A 112 9.92 11.40 25.05
CA ASP A 112 11.29 11.00 25.48
C ASP A 112 11.61 9.61 24.95
N ASP A 113 10.66 8.70 24.94
CA ASP A 113 10.79 7.38 24.35
C ASP A 113 10.99 7.45 22.82
N VAL A 114 10.26 8.32 22.12
CA VAL A 114 10.47 8.57 20.68
C VAL A 114 11.89 9.05 20.41
N ASP A 115 12.39 10.02 21.16
CA ASP A 115 13.73 10.58 20.98
C ASP A 115 14.81 9.53 21.25
N ARG A 116 14.64 8.70 22.29
CA ARG A 116 15.51 7.56 22.59
C ARG A 116 15.52 6.52 21.46
N LEU A 117 14.36 6.16 20.93
CA LEU A 117 14.22 5.21 19.83
C LEU A 117 14.83 5.74 18.52
N VAL A 118 14.65 7.03 18.24
CA VAL A 118 15.28 7.69 17.09
C VAL A 118 16.80 7.61 17.18
N GLU A 119 17.39 7.95 18.33
CA GLU A 119 18.84 7.85 18.53
C GLU A 119 19.34 6.40 18.41
N ALA A 120 18.63 5.44 19.00
CA ALA A 120 19.03 4.04 18.98
C ALA A 120 18.96 3.39 17.58
N ARG A 121 18.02 3.83 16.73
CA ARG A 121 17.70 3.16 15.46
C ARG A 121 18.15 3.93 14.21
N ARG A 122 18.57 5.18 14.35
CA ARG A 122 19.05 5.96 13.20
C ARG A 122 20.40 5.44 12.69
N PRO A 123 20.62 5.44 11.37
CA PRO A 123 21.94 5.20 10.81
C PRO A 123 22.94 6.24 11.31
N PRO A 124 24.23 5.88 11.55
CA PRO A 124 25.24 6.77 12.14
C PRO A 124 25.40 8.13 11.43
N ARG A 125 25.16 8.19 10.11
CA ARG A 125 25.31 9.42 9.31
C ARG A 125 24.00 10.19 9.11
N ALA A 126 22.88 9.69 9.58
CA ALA A 126 21.58 10.37 9.47
C ALA A 126 21.38 11.33 10.64
N SER A 127 20.91 12.55 10.39
CA SER A 127 20.50 13.42 11.49
C SER A 127 19.26 12.85 12.18
N PRO A 128 19.12 13.03 13.52
CA PRO A 128 17.95 12.58 14.26
C PRO A 128 16.63 13.08 13.65
N THR A 129 16.56 14.37 13.35
CA THR A 129 15.37 15.00 12.78
C THR A 129 14.99 14.44 11.39
N ALA A 130 15.98 14.25 10.51
CA ALA A 130 15.73 13.69 9.18
C ALA A 130 15.30 12.24 9.25
N PHE A 131 15.87 11.46 10.17
CA PHE A 131 15.47 10.09 10.39
C PHE A 131 14.06 10.00 10.98
N ALA A 132 13.77 10.78 12.04
CA ALA A 132 12.46 10.84 12.67
C ALA A 132 11.36 11.15 11.63
N LYS A 133 11.59 12.16 10.79
CA LYS A 133 10.66 12.52 9.70
C LYS A 133 10.48 11.36 8.70
N ARG A 134 11.57 10.72 8.29
CA ARG A 134 11.53 9.62 7.31
C ARG A 134 10.76 8.41 7.80
N VAL A 135 10.82 8.11 9.11
CA VAL A 135 10.16 6.96 9.72
C VAL A 135 8.84 7.31 10.41
N ASN A 136 8.35 8.54 10.25
CA ASN A 136 7.18 9.06 10.95
C ASN A 136 7.24 8.76 12.46
N ALA A 137 8.37 9.12 13.11
CA ALA A 137 8.57 8.89 14.53
C ALA A 137 7.64 9.78 15.35
N ALA A 138 6.81 9.19 16.18
CA ALA A 138 5.84 9.90 17.01
C ALA A 138 5.40 9.04 18.21
N SER A 139 4.80 9.67 19.21
CA SER A 139 4.19 8.97 20.34
C SER A 139 2.94 8.19 19.91
N LEU A 140 2.53 7.21 20.71
CA LEU A 140 1.35 6.41 20.43
C LEU A 140 0.09 7.25 20.18
N PRO A 141 -0.25 8.28 20.98
CA PRO A 141 -1.42 9.14 20.71
C PRO A 141 -1.32 9.90 19.37
N GLU A 142 -0.12 10.39 19.03
CA GLU A 142 0.12 11.09 17.76
C GLU A 142 -0.02 10.13 16.57
N GLN A 143 0.47 8.90 16.67
CA GLN A 143 0.28 7.88 15.62
C GLN A 143 -1.18 7.48 15.46
N ILE A 144 -1.92 7.32 16.55
CA ILE A 144 -3.37 7.07 16.50
C ILE A 144 -4.07 8.20 15.73
N THR A 145 -3.75 9.45 16.05
CA THR A 145 -4.30 10.62 15.35
C THR A 145 -3.97 10.58 13.85
N ARG A 146 -2.70 10.30 13.51
CA ARG A 146 -2.26 10.19 12.11
C ARG A 146 -3.01 9.10 11.35
N PHE A 147 -3.17 7.90 11.93
CA PHE A 147 -3.87 6.82 11.23
C PHE A 147 -5.38 7.07 11.16
N ARG A 148 -5.98 7.76 12.13
CA ARG A 148 -7.38 8.22 12.03
C ARG A 148 -7.57 9.19 10.88
N SER A 149 -6.68 10.17 10.71
CA SER A 149 -6.74 11.09 9.55
C SER A 149 -6.63 10.34 8.21
N LEU A 150 -5.83 9.27 8.14
CA LEU A 150 -5.77 8.41 6.94
C LEU A 150 -7.08 7.64 6.73
N ALA A 151 -7.70 7.13 7.79
CA ALA A 151 -8.99 6.44 7.71
C ALA A 151 -10.11 7.39 7.24
N GLU A 152 -10.14 8.63 7.72
CA GLU A 152 -11.10 9.68 7.31
C GLU A 152 -11.04 9.98 5.80
N VAL A 153 -9.90 9.81 5.17
CA VAL A 153 -9.76 9.98 3.71
C VAL A 153 -9.89 8.68 2.91
N GLY A 154 -10.40 7.62 3.54
CA GLY A 154 -10.78 6.38 2.88
C GLY A 154 -9.75 5.24 2.93
N VAL A 155 -8.65 5.37 3.69
CA VAL A 155 -7.71 4.27 3.89
C VAL A 155 -8.34 3.19 4.78
N ALA A 156 -8.55 2.01 4.23
CA ALA A 156 -9.12 0.87 4.95
C ALA A 156 -8.05 -0.04 5.59
N ARG A 157 -6.81 0.02 5.14
CA ARG A 157 -5.71 -0.81 5.65
C ARG A 157 -4.37 -0.11 5.54
N ALA A 158 -3.56 -0.20 6.60
CA ALA A 158 -2.19 0.30 6.59
C ALA A 158 -1.16 -0.84 6.66
N PHE A 159 -0.15 -0.79 5.81
CA PHE A 159 1.06 -1.61 5.89
C PHE A 159 2.14 -0.76 6.54
N VAL A 160 2.59 -1.18 7.72
CA VAL A 160 3.50 -0.40 8.56
C VAL A 160 4.84 -1.11 8.69
N PRO A 161 5.86 -0.74 7.89
CA PRO A 161 7.23 -1.16 8.18
C PRO A 161 7.69 -0.63 9.53
N VAL A 162 8.22 -1.51 10.38
CA VAL A 162 8.76 -1.16 11.70
C VAL A 162 10.26 -0.94 11.59
N PRO A 163 10.75 0.31 11.67
CA PRO A 163 12.17 0.59 11.49
C PRO A 163 13.02 0.03 12.64
N GLY A 164 14.08 -0.73 12.32
CA GLY A 164 15.06 -1.20 13.28
C GLY A 164 14.50 -2.15 14.33
N LEU A 165 13.49 -2.95 13.96
CA LEU A 165 12.96 -4.01 14.81
C LEU A 165 14.09 -5.02 15.11
N SER A 166 14.46 -5.16 16.38
CA SER A 166 15.51 -6.07 16.82
C SER A 166 15.09 -7.02 17.94
N ASN A 167 14.00 -6.68 18.64
CA ASN A 167 13.44 -7.50 19.71
C ASN A 167 11.93 -7.67 19.47
N PRO A 168 11.35 -8.89 19.65
CA PRO A 168 9.91 -9.09 19.60
C PRO A 168 9.11 -8.19 20.55
N ASP A 169 9.63 -7.86 21.72
CA ASP A 169 8.99 -6.97 22.71
C ASP A 169 8.79 -5.54 22.17
N ASP A 170 9.56 -5.15 21.15
CA ASP A 170 9.36 -3.87 20.44
C ASP A 170 7.99 -3.81 19.71
N LEU A 171 7.32 -4.94 19.54
CA LEU A 171 6.00 -5.02 18.89
C LEU A 171 4.84 -4.74 19.83
N ASP A 172 5.00 -4.77 21.14
CA ASP A 172 3.90 -4.58 22.10
C ASP A 172 3.18 -3.24 21.90
N ILE A 173 3.95 -2.16 21.69
CA ILE A 173 3.36 -0.85 21.46
C ILE A 173 2.56 -0.78 20.12
N TYR A 174 2.87 -1.63 19.17
CA TYR A 174 2.09 -1.73 17.92
C TYR A 174 0.79 -2.51 18.13
N ALA A 175 0.75 -3.44 19.09
CA ALA A 175 -0.51 -4.06 19.51
C ALA A 175 -1.45 -3.01 20.11
N ASP A 176 -0.94 -2.11 20.97
CA ASP A 176 -1.72 -0.98 21.50
C ASP A 176 -2.21 -0.04 20.39
N LEU A 177 -1.34 0.24 19.39
CA LEU A 177 -1.73 1.03 18.23
C LEU A 177 -2.87 0.35 17.44
N ILE A 178 -2.78 -0.95 17.19
CA ILE A 178 -3.80 -1.72 16.47
C ILE A 178 -5.11 -1.75 17.26
N ALA A 179 -5.06 -1.95 18.57
CA ALA A 179 -6.23 -1.99 19.43
C ALA A 179 -7.07 -0.69 19.43
N ALA A 180 -6.46 0.44 19.04
CA ALA A 180 -7.16 1.71 18.88
C ALA A 180 -8.10 1.78 17.66
N PHE A 181 -8.09 0.74 16.78
CA PHE A 181 -8.85 0.68 15.50
C PHE A 181 -9.73 -0.58 15.38
N GLY A 182 -9.66 -1.52 16.34
CA GLY A 182 -10.38 -2.79 16.32
C GLY A 182 -11.52 -2.86 17.29
#